data_9ab149a066ff8226329a0d90ca0c5d73
#
_entry.id   9ab149a066ff8226329a0d90ca0c5d73
#
_cell.length_a   1.000
_cell.length_b   1.000
_cell.length_c   1.000
_cell.angle_alpha   90.00
_cell.angle_beta   90.00
_cell.angle_gamma   90.00
#
_symmetry.space_group_name_H-M   'P 1'
#
loop_
_entity.id
_entity.type
_entity.pdbx_description
1 polymer ?
#
loop_
_entity_poly.entity_id
_entity_poly.type
_entity_poly.pdbx_seq_one_letter_code
_entity_poly.pdbx_strand_id
1 'polypeptide(L)'
;REIPTSELLERCRTAAELFEKGTLPMGDGTQSVDDFIHQQSASTGLPEHMCLANMKKNSFVLANMQQILDALTRGLDLDVLSRGHGEEGRGVTVSYQVQSPVLGAVLPNNSPGVHTLWLPAVALQIGLLLKPGSQEPWTPYRMVAAFIEAGIPAEAFGLYPGGHDVGSTLLARCRRSMIFGSAQTVEQYAGNPRVQPHGPGFSKILLGDDVVDRWEDYLDLMVESVFSNSGRSCINCSGIW
;
A
#
# COMPACT_ATOMS: atom_id res chain seq x y z
N ARG A 1 8.36 -9.27 -17.67
CA ARG A 1 7.70 -8.24 -18.51
C ARG A 1 6.93 -8.85 -19.67
N GLU A 2 6.32 -9.98 -19.41
CA GLU A 2 5.58 -10.73 -20.44
C GLU A 2 4.13 -10.24 -20.55
N ILE A 3 3.60 -9.62 -19.47
CA ILE A 3 2.23 -9.12 -19.42
C ILE A 3 2.25 -7.60 -19.64
N PRO A 4 1.52 -7.09 -20.65
CA PRO A 4 1.43 -5.65 -20.92
C PRO A 4 0.80 -4.88 -19.76
N THR A 5 1.17 -3.61 -19.59
CA THR A 5 0.61 -2.75 -18.53
C THR A 5 -0.92 -2.64 -18.63
N SER A 6 -1.48 -2.55 -19.83
CA SER A 6 -2.94 -2.51 -20.05
C SER A 6 -3.65 -3.74 -19.47
N GLU A 7 -3.10 -4.92 -19.70
CA GLU A 7 -3.64 -6.17 -19.15
C GLU A 7 -3.45 -6.25 -17.63
N LEU A 8 -2.31 -5.78 -17.10
CA LEU A 8 -2.10 -5.71 -15.65
C LEU A 8 -3.10 -4.78 -14.97
N LEU A 9 -3.49 -3.68 -15.61
CA LEU A 9 -4.52 -2.79 -15.10
C LEU A 9 -5.90 -3.46 -15.02
N GLU A 10 -6.25 -4.29 -16.00
CA GLU A 10 -7.49 -5.08 -15.95
C GLU A 10 -7.44 -6.12 -14.83
N ARG A 11 -6.31 -6.81 -14.67
CA ARG A 11 -6.09 -7.75 -13.58
C ARG A 11 -6.13 -7.05 -12.21
N CYS A 12 -5.63 -5.82 -12.09
CA CYS A 12 -5.78 -5.03 -10.87
C CYS A 12 -7.24 -4.73 -10.54
N ARG A 13 -8.09 -4.41 -11.54
CA ARG A 13 -9.53 -4.22 -11.32
C ARG A 13 -10.22 -5.50 -10.85
N THR A 14 -9.90 -6.62 -11.50
CA THR A 14 -10.40 -7.95 -11.07
C THR A 14 -9.92 -8.30 -9.66
N ALA A 15 -8.65 -8.06 -9.35
CA ALA A 15 -8.11 -8.28 -8.00
C ALA A 15 -8.79 -7.40 -6.95
N ALA A 16 -9.18 -6.16 -7.29
CA ALA A 16 -9.94 -5.28 -6.40
C ALA A 16 -11.29 -5.89 -6.00
N GLU A 17 -12.03 -6.41 -6.97
CA GLU A 17 -13.32 -7.07 -6.73
C GLU A 17 -13.16 -8.36 -5.90
N LEU A 18 -12.18 -9.19 -6.26
CA LEU A 18 -11.87 -10.42 -5.53
C LEU A 18 -11.43 -10.13 -4.10
N PHE A 19 -10.57 -9.15 -3.89
CA PHE A 19 -10.13 -8.75 -2.56
C PHE A 19 -11.28 -8.27 -1.68
N GLU A 20 -12.20 -7.46 -2.22
CA GLU A 20 -13.29 -6.86 -1.46
C GLU A 20 -14.48 -7.80 -1.27
N LYS A 21 -14.75 -8.71 -2.22
CA LYS A 21 -16.00 -9.48 -2.26
C LYS A 21 -15.80 -11.00 -2.36
N GLY A 22 -14.60 -11.44 -2.75
CA GLY A 22 -14.33 -12.84 -3.04
C GLY A 22 -14.13 -13.69 -1.78
N THR A 23 -14.42 -14.99 -1.92
CA THR A 23 -13.89 -16.03 -1.04
C THR A 23 -12.60 -16.54 -1.66
N LEU A 24 -11.48 -16.33 -0.99
CA LEU A 24 -10.14 -16.54 -1.54
C LEU A 24 -9.44 -17.73 -0.85
N PRO A 25 -8.49 -18.38 -1.54
CA PRO A 25 -7.69 -19.44 -0.93
C PRO A 25 -6.90 -18.93 0.29
N MET A 26 -6.86 -19.75 1.34
CA MET A 26 -6.11 -19.50 2.54
C MET A 26 -5.60 -20.80 3.16
N GLY A 27 -4.31 -21.09 2.98
CA GLY A 27 -3.74 -22.39 3.35
C GLY A 27 -4.46 -23.53 2.66
N ASP A 28 -4.90 -24.53 3.41
CA ASP A 28 -5.69 -25.67 2.90
C ASP A 28 -7.20 -25.39 2.80
N GLY A 29 -7.63 -24.17 3.14
CA GLY A 29 -9.02 -23.74 3.14
C GLY A 29 -9.27 -22.47 2.34
N THR A 30 -10.33 -21.78 2.72
CA THR A 30 -10.72 -20.50 2.11
C THR A 30 -10.99 -19.45 3.18
N GLN A 31 -10.96 -18.20 2.78
CA GLN A 31 -11.26 -17.03 3.60
C GLN A 31 -12.35 -16.19 2.93
N SER A 32 -13.50 -16.10 3.56
CA SER A 32 -14.53 -15.13 3.17
C SER A 32 -14.14 -13.70 3.57
N VAL A 33 -14.96 -12.74 3.20
CA VAL A 33 -14.78 -11.33 3.64
C VAL A 33 -14.98 -11.22 5.14
N ASP A 34 -15.99 -11.87 5.68
CA ASP A 34 -16.30 -11.83 7.12
C ASP A 34 -15.17 -12.49 7.94
N ASP A 35 -14.64 -13.64 7.46
CA ASP A 35 -13.48 -14.28 8.07
C ASP A 35 -12.27 -13.34 8.12
N PHE A 36 -11.98 -12.66 7.00
CA PHE A 36 -10.87 -11.71 6.93
C PHE A 36 -11.03 -10.56 7.92
N ILE A 37 -12.21 -9.93 7.95
CA ILE A 37 -12.50 -8.81 8.84
C ILE A 37 -12.36 -9.24 10.31
N HIS A 38 -12.95 -10.40 10.65
CA HIS A 38 -12.86 -10.93 12.00
C HIS A 38 -11.42 -11.27 12.41
N GLN A 39 -10.68 -11.98 11.57
CA GLN A 39 -9.28 -12.35 11.82
C GLN A 39 -8.38 -11.13 11.99
N GLN A 40 -8.53 -10.13 11.11
CA GLN A 40 -7.78 -8.88 11.20
C GLN A 40 -8.12 -8.11 12.48
N SER A 41 -9.41 -8.00 12.82
CA SER A 41 -9.86 -7.36 14.05
C SER A 41 -9.29 -8.07 15.28
N ALA A 42 -9.41 -9.40 15.34
CA ALA A 42 -8.96 -10.21 16.46
C ALA A 42 -7.45 -10.09 16.73
N SER A 43 -6.62 -10.07 15.68
CA SER A 43 -5.16 -10.04 15.81
C SER A 43 -4.58 -8.64 16.01
N THR A 44 -5.22 -7.62 15.42
CA THR A 44 -4.73 -6.23 15.48
C THR A 44 -5.39 -5.41 16.58
N GLY A 45 -6.58 -5.81 17.05
CA GLY A 45 -7.43 -5.02 17.93
C GLY A 45 -8.08 -3.80 17.26
N LEU A 46 -8.09 -3.74 15.92
CA LEU A 46 -8.88 -2.76 15.19
C LEU A 46 -10.35 -3.15 15.21
N PRO A 47 -11.29 -2.23 15.44
CA PRO A 47 -12.71 -2.49 15.25
C PRO A 47 -13.02 -3.00 13.83
N GLU A 48 -13.94 -3.93 13.70
CA GLU A 48 -14.29 -4.55 12.40
C GLU A 48 -14.70 -3.53 11.33
N HIS A 49 -15.44 -2.48 11.72
CA HIS A 49 -15.81 -1.41 10.77
C HIS A 49 -14.59 -0.66 10.23
N MET A 50 -13.51 -0.53 11.01
CA MET A 50 -12.25 0.07 10.55
C MET A 50 -11.46 -0.90 9.68
N CYS A 51 -11.51 -2.20 9.96
CA CYS A 51 -10.95 -3.24 9.08
C CYS A 51 -11.64 -3.19 7.71
N LEU A 52 -12.97 -3.13 7.68
CA LEU A 52 -13.76 -2.97 6.45
C LEU A 52 -13.44 -1.68 5.70
N ALA A 53 -13.28 -0.56 6.40
CA ALA A 53 -12.92 0.72 5.78
C ALA A 53 -11.53 0.66 5.12
N ASN A 54 -10.55 0.02 5.77
CA ASN A 54 -9.22 -0.21 5.18
C ASN A 54 -9.27 -1.17 3.98
N MET A 55 -10.09 -2.21 4.05
CA MET A 55 -10.32 -3.10 2.90
C MET A 55 -10.83 -2.30 1.70
N LYS A 56 -11.87 -1.51 1.87
CA LYS A 56 -12.44 -0.66 0.82
C LYS A 56 -11.43 0.32 0.26
N LYS A 57 -10.60 0.93 1.12
CA LYS A 57 -9.52 1.82 0.69
C LYS A 57 -8.51 1.11 -0.22
N ASN A 58 -8.07 -0.09 0.15
CA ASN A 58 -7.14 -0.88 -0.66
C ASN A 58 -7.79 -1.31 -2.00
N SER A 59 -9.04 -1.75 -1.97
CA SER A 59 -9.81 -2.08 -3.17
C SER A 59 -9.97 -0.88 -4.09
N PHE A 60 -10.30 0.30 -3.55
CA PHE A 60 -10.42 1.53 -4.32
C PHE A 60 -9.12 1.87 -5.06
N VAL A 61 -7.96 1.76 -4.40
CA VAL A 61 -6.66 2.02 -5.03
C VAL A 61 -6.38 1.04 -6.16
N LEU A 62 -6.66 -0.26 -5.96
CA LEU A 62 -6.53 -1.27 -7.00
C LEU A 62 -7.43 -1.02 -8.20
N ALA A 63 -8.70 -0.70 -7.96
CA ALA A 63 -9.67 -0.42 -9.02
C ALA A 63 -9.30 0.83 -9.84
N ASN A 64 -8.63 1.80 -9.22
CA ASN A 64 -8.24 3.08 -9.84
C ASN A 64 -6.73 3.11 -10.21
N MET A 65 -6.08 1.97 -10.36
CA MET A 65 -4.64 1.88 -10.62
C MET A 65 -4.22 2.64 -11.88
N GLN A 66 -5.05 2.69 -12.92
CA GLN A 66 -4.78 3.46 -14.12
C GLN A 66 -4.58 4.95 -13.81
N GLN A 67 -5.46 5.57 -13.01
CA GLN A 67 -5.33 6.98 -12.64
C GLN A 67 -4.03 7.25 -11.85
N ILE A 68 -3.61 6.28 -11.04
CA ILE A 68 -2.34 6.37 -10.30
C ILE A 68 -1.16 6.35 -11.27
N LEU A 69 -1.16 5.45 -12.24
CA LEU A 69 -0.09 5.38 -13.25
C LEU A 69 -0.10 6.61 -14.16
N ASP A 70 -1.26 7.10 -14.57
CA ASP A 70 -1.39 8.33 -15.36
C ASP A 70 -0.78 9.53 -14.61
N ALA A 71 -1.02 9.63 -13.30
CA ALA A 71 -0.40 10.66 -12.47
C ALA A 71 1.13 10.49 -12.36
N LEU A 72 1.62 9.26 -12.20
CA LEU A 72 3.05 8.95 -12.13
C LEU A 72 3.77 9.23 -13.45
N THR A 73 3.12 8.98 -14.58
CA THR A 73 3.67 9.25 -15.93
C THR A 73 3.37 10.67 -16.40
N ARG A 74 2.70 11.49 -15.59
CA ARG A 74 2.32 12.87 -15.93
C ARG A 74 1.42 12.95 -17.15
N GLY A 75 0.55 11.96 -17.33
CA GLY A 75 -0.40 11.86 -18.43
C GLY A 75 0.19 11.37 -19.75
N LEU A 76 1.42 10.84 -19.75
CA LEU A 76 1.96 10.14 -20.93
C LEU A 76 1.22 8.83 -21.13
N ASP A 77 1.16 8.40 -22.39
CA ASP A 77 0.67 7.08 -22.74
C ASP A 77 1.39 6.00 -21.91
N LEU A 78 0.62 5.13 -21.25
CA LEU A 78 1.15 4.11 -20.35
C LEU A 78 2.07 3.11 -21.04
N ASP A 79 2.02 3.00 -22.38
CA ASP A 79 3.01 2.24 -23.16
C ASP A 79 4.45 2.73 -22.92
N VAL A 80 4.65 3.98 -22.46
CA VAL A 80 5.96 4.49 -22.08
C VAL A 80 6.64 3.61 -21.02
N LEU A 81 5.87 2.97 -20.15
CA LEU A 81 6.38 2.06 -19.12
C LEU A 81 6.97 0.79 -19.71
N SER A 82 6.46 0.34 -20.85
CA SER A 82 6.96 -0.83 -21.60
C SER A 82 8.10 -0.46 -22.56
N ARG A 83 7.98 0.66 -23.25
CA ARG A 83 8.99 1.15 -24.21
C ARG A 83 10.20 1.77 -23.52
N GLY A 84 10.03 2.30 -22.29
CA GLY A 84 11.06 2.95 -21.52
C GLY A 84 11.30 4.42 -21.88
N HIS A 85 10.67 4.96 -22.93
CA HIS A 85 10.79 6.36 -23.33
C HIS A 85 9.47 6.90 -23.89
N GLY A 86 9.30 8.20 -23.79
CA GLY A 86 8.15 8.95 -24.31
C GLY A 86 8.47 10.42 -24.38
N GLU A 87 7.55 11.20 -24.94
CA GLU A 87 7.65 12.66 -24.97
C GLU A 87 6.66 13.27 -23.99
N GLU A 88 7.14 14.22 -23.20
CA GLU A 88 6.27 15.10 -22.44
C GLU A 88 5.73 16.17 -23.38
N GLY A 89 4.48 16.65 -23.17
CA GLY A 89 3.79 17.63 -24.02
C GLY A 89 4.47 19.01 -24.21
N ARG A 90 5.70 19.16 -23.68
CA ARG A 90 6.57 20.32 -23.86
C ARG A 90 7.79 20.04 -24.73
N GLY A 91 7.81 18.94 -25.47
CA GLY A 91 8.94 18.57 -26.30
C GLY A 91 10.16 18.03 -25.54
N VAL A 92 10.00 17.70 -24.26
CA VAL A 92 11.05 17.07 -23.45
C VAL A 92 10.88 15.57 -23.51
N THR A 93 11.89 14.86 -23.99
CA THR A 93 11.94 13.39 -23.96
C THR A 93 12.23 12.91 -22.56
N VAL A 94 11.37 12.06 -22.02
CA VAL A 94 11.57 11.41 -20.71
C VAL A 94 11.85 9.92 -20.90
N SER A 95 12.64 9.34 -20.00
CA SER A 95 12.98 7.92 -19.99
C SER A 95 12.56 7.29 -18.66
N TYR A 96 11.85 6.16 -18.75
CA TYR A 96 11.46 5.36 -17.60
C TYR A 96 12.31 4.10 -17.55
N GLN A 97 13.11 3.96 -16.51
CA GLN A 97 14.00 2.83 -16.35
C GLN A 97 13.71 2.05 -15.09
N VAL A 98 13.65 0.73 -15.20
CA VAL A 98 13.50 -0.15 -14.06
C VAL A 98 14.74 -0.11 -13.20
N GLN A 99 14.60 0.38 -11.99
CA GLN A 99 15.67 0.43 -11.00
C GLN A 99 15.87 -0.90 -10.27
N SER A 100 14.81 -1.70 -10.15
CA SER A 100 14.84 -3.01 -9.52
C SER A 100 13.75 -3.89 -10.13
N PRO A 101 14.03 -5.17 -10.42
CA PRO A 101 13.01 -6.11 -10.88
C PRO A 101 12.07 -6.54 -9.74
N VAL A 102 12.44 -6.29 -8.50
CA VAL A 102 11.70 -6.68 -7.30
C VAL A 102 11.73 -5.55 -6.27
N LEU A 103 10.57 -5.26 -5.69
CA LEU A 103 10.42 -4.38 -4.53
C LEU A 103 10.29 -5.22 -3.26
N GLY A 104 11.14 -4.96 -2.28
CA GLY A 104 10.99 -5.53 -0.94
C GLY A 104 10.13 -4.62 -0.05
N ALA A 105 9.26 -5.20 0.78
CA ALA A 105 8.48 -4.42 1.74
C ALA A 105 8.41 -5.09 3.11
N VAL A 106 8.91 -4.40 4.14
CA VAL A 106 8.75 -4.77 5.54
C VAL A 106 7.56 -4.00 6.08
N LEU A 107 6.45 -4.70 6.26
CA LEU A 107 5.13 -4.15 6.49
C LEU A 107 4.81 -4.00 7.99
N PRO A 108 4.00 -3.01 8.38
CA PRO A 108 3.68 -2.73 9.77
C PRO A 108 2.48 -3.51 10.29
N ASN A 109 2.18 -3.37 11.59
CA ASN A 109 1.02 -3.94 12.26
C ASN A 109 -0.13 -2.93 12.48
N ASN A 110 0.13 -1.63 12.31
CA ASN A 110 -0.72 -0.59 12.88
C ASN A 110 -1.83 -0.09 11.96
N SER A 111 -1.64 -0.12 10.66
CA SER A 111 -2.60 0.44 9.71
C SER A 111 -2.64 -0.33 8.40
N PRO A 112 -3.70 -1.11 8.14
CA PRO A 112 -3.84 -1.86 6.89
C PRO A 112 -3.93 -0.99 5.64
N GLY A 113 -4.27 0.29 5.77
CA GLY A 113 -4.33 1.23 4.65
C GLY A 113 -2.98 1.52 3.99
N VAL A 114 -1.85 1.21 4.63
CA VAL A 114 -0.51 1.42 4.06
C VAL A 114 -0.18 0.49 2.89
N HIS A 115 -0.93 -0.61 2.76
CA HIS A 115 -0.71 -1.55 1.65
C HIS A 115 -0.91 -0.89 0.29
N THR A 116 -1.66 0.21 0.20
CA THR A 116 -1.80 1.01 -1.02
C THR A 116 -0.47 1.48 -1.61
N LEU A 117 0.59 1.57 -0.81
CA LEU A 117 1.88 2.11 -1.24
C LEU A 117 2.70 1.14 -2.12
N TRP A 118 2.53 -0.17 -1.96
CA TRP A 118 3.25 -1.15 -2.76
C TRP A 118 2.42 -1.72 -3.93
N LEU A 119 1.10 -1.55 -3.93
CA LEU A 119 0.22 -2.05 -4.97
C LEU A 119 0.62 -1.62 -6.40
N PRO A 120 1.06 -0.37 -6.64
CA PRO A 120 1.46 0.06 -7.98
C PRO A 120 2.61 -0.75 -8.58
N ALA A 121 3.43 -1.41 -7.76
CA ALA A 121 4.55 -2.22 -8.24
C ALA A 121 4.08 -3.33 -9.19
N VAL A 122 2.90 -3.93 -8.96
CA VAL A 122 2.32 -4.97 -9.82
C VAL A 122 2.06 -4.42 -11.22
N ALA A 123 1.35 -3.30 -11.30
CA ALA A 123 1.05 -2.65 -12.58
C ALA A 123 2.30 -2.11 -13.29
N LEU A 124 3.37 -1.82 -12.54
CA LEU A 124 4.69 -1.44 -13.05
C LEU A 124 5.56 -2.66 -13.44
N GLN A 125 5.01 -3.87 -13.47
CA GLN A 125 5.71 -5.11 -13.83
C GLN A 125 6.89 -5.44 -12.87
N ILE A 126 6.74 -5.12 -11.59
CA ILE A 126 7.75 -5.34 -10.55
C ILE A 126 7.27 -6.43 -9.61
N GLY A 127 8.08 -7.46 -9.39
CA GLY A 127 7.81 -8.50 -8.41
C GLY A 127 7.84 -7.96 -6.98
N LEU A 128 7.18 -8.63 -6.07
CA LEU A 128 7.03 -8.21 -4.67
C LEU A 128 7.58 -9.27 -3.72
N LEU A 129 8.44 -8.85 -2.79
CA LEU A 129 8.83 -9.64 -1.63
C LEU A 129 8.30 -8.95 -0.38
N LEU A 130 7.31 -9.56 0.26
CA LEU A 130 6.57 -8.97 1.37
C LEU A 130 6.92 -9.70 2.67
N LYS A 131 7.37 -8.96 3.67
CA LYS A 131 7.48 -9.42 5.05
C LYS A 131 6.34 -8.77 5.84
N PRO A 132 5.25 -9.50 6.12
CA PRO A 132 4.10 -8.94 6.83
C PRO A 132 4.44 -8.59 8.27
N GLY A 133 3.65 -7.72 8.86
CA GLY A 133 3.59 -7.53 10.29
C GLY A 133 3.10 -8.80 10.99
N SER A 134 3.58 -9.08 12.20
CA SER A 134 3.21 -10.31 12.93
C SER A 134 1.73 -10.35 13.34
N GLN A 135 1.12 -9.19 13.55
CA GLN A 135 -0.29 -9.06 13.92
C GLN A 135 -1.21 -8.76 12.71
N GLU A 136 -0.61 -8.32 11.60
CA GLU A 136 -1.34 -7.97 10.38
C GLU A 136 -0.76 -8.70 9.15
N PRO A 137 -0.79 -10.03 9.10
CA PRO A 137 -0.43 -10.78 7.91
C PRO A 137 -1.59 -10.91 6.91
N TRP A 138 -2.81 -10.57 7.31
CA TRP A 138 -4.04 -10.86 6.61
C TRP A 138 -4.21 -10.08 5.31
N THR A 139 -3.96 -8.75 5.37
CA THR A 139 -4.10 -7.90 4.18
C THR A 139 -3.13 -8.27 3.07
N PRO A 140 -1.82 -8.37 3.29
CA PRO A 140 -0.90 -8.74 2.22
C PRO A 140 -1.15 -10.16 1.72
N TYR A 141 -1.52 -11.12 2.58
CA TYR A 141 -1.85 -12.48 2.15
C TYR A 141 -3.07 -12.50 1.23
N ARG A 142 -4.20 -11.92 1.70
CA ARG A 142 -5.44 -11.86 0.92
C ARG A 142 -5.26 -11.09 -0.39
N MET A 143 -4.45 -10.03 -0.38
CA MET A 143 -4.16 -9.24 -1.56
C MET A 143 -3.37 -10.05 -2.61
N VAL A 144 -2.36 -10.79 -2.17
CA VAL A 144 -1.59 -11.69 -3.05
C VAL A 144 -2.50 -12.79 -3.61
N ALA A 145 -3.36 -13.40 -2.79
CA ALA A 145 -4.33 -14.37 -3.25
C ALA A 145 -5.28 -13.78 -4.31
N ALA A 146 -5.79 -12.57 -4.09
CA ALA A 146 -6.62 -11.86 -5.06
C ALA A 146 -5.91 -11.60 -6.39
N PHE A 147 -4.64 -11.21 -6.36
CA PHE A 147 -3.84 -11.02 -7.56
C PHE A 147 -3.62 -12.33 -8.33
N ILE A 148 -3.32 -13.42 -7.63
CA ILE A 148 -3.12 -14.73 -8.25
C ILE A 148 -4.41 -15.20 -8.92
N GLU A 149 -5.55 -15.11 -8.23
CA GLU A 149 -6.87 -15.45 -8.79
C GLU A 149 -7.26 -14.52 -9.97
N ALA A 150 -6.79 -13.28 -9.98
CA ALA A 150 -6.94 -12.37 -11.11
C ALA A 150 -5.97 -12.67 -12.27
N GLY A 151 -5.16 -13.72 -12.16
CA GLY A 151 -4.26 -14.18 -13.22
C GLY A 151 -2.84 -13.60 -13.18
N ILE A 152 -2.44 -12.89 -12.13
CA ILE A 152 -1.03 -12.50 -11.95
C ILE A 152 -0.25 -13.76 -11.55
N PRO A 153 0.88 -14.07 -12.21
CA PRO A 153 1.69 -15.25 -11.89
C PRO A 153 2.11 -15.28 -10.40
N ALA A 154 1.97 -16.44 -9.77
CA ALA A 154 2.32 -16.60 -8.36
C ALA A 154 3.80 -16.30 -8.08
N GLU A 155 4.66 -16.53 -9.06
CA GLU A 155 6.10 -16.26 -9.01
C GLU A 155 6.43 -14.76 -8.89
N ALA A 156 5.46 -13.88 -9.17
CA ALA A 156 5.63 -12.44 -8.96
C ALA A 156 5.63 -12.06 -7.47
N PHE A 157 5.23 -12.98 -6.59
CA PHE A 157 5.06 -12.70 -5.17
C PHE A 157 5.87 -13.65 -4.28
N GLY A 158 6.54 -13.08 -3.29
CA GLY A 158 7.09 -13.82 -2.16
C GLY A 158 6.53 -13.25 -0.86
N LEU A 159 5.90 -14.07 -0.05
CA LEU A 159 5.41 -13.69 1.28
C LEU A 159 6.22 -14.43 2.34
N TYR A 160 6.93 -13.69 3.16
CA TYR A 160 7.90 -14.20 4.14
C TYR A 160 7.55 -13.76 5.56
N PRO A 161 6.60 -14.43 6.24
CA PRO A 161 6.38 -14.21 7.66
C PRO A 161 7.64 -14.55 8.46
N GLY A 162 7.98 -13.73 9.45
CA GLY A 162 9.16 -13.97 10.26
C GLY A 162 9.55 -12.78 11.13
N GLY A 163 10.68 -12.92 11.82
CA GLY A 163 11.24 -11.94 12.73
C GLY A 163 11.97 -10.78 12.06
N HIS A 164 12.76 -10.07 12.85
CA HIS A 164 13.57 -8.95 12.35
C HIS A 164 14.68 -9.40 11.39
N ASP A 165 15.19 -10.60 11.55
CA ASP A 165 16.20 -11.24 10.68
C ASP A 165 15.71 -11.39 9.25
N VAL A 166 14.45 -11.82 9.06
CA VAL A 166 13.80 -11.88 7.72
C VAL A 166 13.69 -10.50 7.11
N GLY A 167 13.23 -9.50 7.89
CA GLY A 167 13.13 -8.11 7.45
C GLY A 167 14.50 -7.55 7.04
N SER A 168 15.52 -7.73 7.86
CA SER A 168 16.89 -7.27 7.58
C SER A 168 17.47 -7.93 6.33
N THR A 169 17.24 -9.24 6.16
CA THR A 169 17.67 -9.98 4.97
C THR A 169 16.99 -9.45 3.71
N LEU A 170 15.68 -9.20 3.77
CA LEU A 170 14.94 -8.63 2.65
C LEU A 170 15.48 -7.26 2.25
N LEU A 171 15.68 -6.35 3.22
CA LEU A 171 16.26 -5.02 2.97
C LEU A 171 17.67 -5.08 2.40
N ALA A 172 18.49 -6.04 2.84
CA ALA A 172 19.84 -6.24 2.34
C ALA A 172 19.89 -6.78 0.91
N ARG A 173 18.94 -7.66 0.54
CA ARG A 173 18.93 -8.35 -0.76
C ARG A 173 18.19 -7.58 -1.86
N CYS A 174 17.15 -6.84 -1.52
CA CYS A 174 16.41 -6.04 -2.51
C CYS A 174 17.18 -4.76 -2.86
N ARG A 175 17.24 -4.47 -4.16
CA ARG A 175 17.85 -3.22 -4.65
C ARG A 175 16.98 -1.99 -4.34
N ARG A 176 15.68 -2.20 -4.24
CA ARG A 176 14.70 -1.21 -3.78
C ARG A 176 13.77 -1.86 -2.76
N SER A 177 13.56 -1.17 -1.68
CA SER A 177 12.69 -1.64 -0.60
C SER A 177 12.03 -0.50 0.15
N MET A 178 10.97 -0.83 0.89
CA MET A 178 10.35 0.06 1.86
C MET A 178 10.28 -0.63 3.22
N ILE A 179 10.34 0.18 4.27
CA ILE A 179 10.18 -0.27 5.65
C ILE A 179 9.30 0.70 6.42
N PHE A 180 8.42 0.15 7.25
CA PHE A 180 7.60 0.89 8.20
C PHE A 180 8.12 0.64 9.60
N GLY A 181 8.31 1.70 10.37
CA GLY A 181 8.87 1.55 11.71
C GLY A 181 8.83 2.80 12.58
N SER A 182 9.43 2.70 13.77
CA SER A 182 9.61 3.81 14.68
C SER A 182 10.55 4.89 14.14
N ALA A 183 10.64 6.04 14.81
CA ALA A 183 11.63 7.07 14.50
C ALA A 183 13.06 6.51 14.47
N GLN A 184 13.41 5.64 15.42
CA GLN A 184 14.71 4.97 15.46
C GLN A 184 14.96 4.08 14.22
N THR A 185 13.94 3.37 13.76
CA THR A 185 14.03 2.57 12.53
C THR A 185 14.26 3.46 11.31
N VAL A 186 13.54 4.57 11.22
CA VAL A 186 13.71 5.54 10.12
C VAL A 186 15.12 6.11 10.11
N GLU A 187 15.62 6.52 11.26
CA GLU A 187 16.97 7.08 11.40
C GLU A 187 18.05 6.08 10.97
N GLN A 188 17.90 4.80 11.31
CA GLN A 188 18.82 3.74 10.90
C GLN A 188 18.99 3.62 9.38
N TYR A 189 17.93 3.92 8.61
CA TYR A 189 17.94 3.86 7.15
C TYR A 189 17.99 5.24 6.48
N ALA A 190 18.11 6.32 7.26
CA ALA A 190 18.22 7.67 6.72
C ALA A 190 19.42 7.79 5.77
N GLY A 191 19.18 8.40 4.61
CA GLY A 191 20.21 8.55 3.58
C GLY A 191 20.53 7.30 2.76
N ASN A 192 19.93 6.15 3.03
CA ASN A 192 20.10 4.96 2.20
C ASN A 192 19.17 5.02 0.96
N PRO A 193 19.68 5.27 -0.26
CA PRO A 193 18.83 5.45 -1.44
C PRO A 193 18.10 4.18 -1.88
N ARG A 194 18.45 3.02 -1.32
CA ARG A 194 17.81 1.73 -1.62
C ARG A 194 16.57 1.47 -0.76
N VAL A 195 16.46 2.11 0.39
CA VAL A 195 15.40 1.89 1.37
C VAL A 195 14.56 3.15 1.51
N GLN A 196 13.27 3.05 1.31
CA GLN A 196 12.30 4.09 1.59
C GLN A 196 11.72 3.87 3.00
N PRO A 197 12.15 4.64 4.00
CA PRO A 197 11.64 4.49 5.35
C PRO A 197 10.34 5.27 5.53
N HIS A 198 9.37 4.66 6.21
CA HIS A 198 8.09 5.25 6.62
C HIS A 198 7.99 5.22 8.15
N GLY A 199 8.07 6.37 8.76
CA GLY A 199 8.05 6.55 10.20
C GLY A 199 6.79 7.21 10.74
N PRO A 200 6.84 7.71 11.99
CA PRO A 200 5.77 8.50 12.58
C PRO A 200 5.47 9.74 11.74
N GLY A 201 4.20 10.07 11.59
CA GLY A 201 3.76 11.32 10.97
C GLY A 201 3.52 12.42 12.00
N PHE A 202 3.48 13.66 11.52
CA PHE A 202 3.26 14.85 12.34
C PHE A 202 2.15 15.73 11.75
N SER A 203 1.11 15.09 11.19
CA SER A 203 -0.04 15.79 10.60
C SER A 203 -0.70 16.70 11.61
N LYS A 204 -1.11 17.89 11.19
CA LYS A 204 -1.76 18.91 12.00
C LYS A 204 -3.03 19.40 11.32
N ILE A 205 -3.99 19.83 12.15
CA ILE A 205 -5.11 20.65 11.70
C ILE A 205 -4.81 22.08 12.17
N LEU A 206 -4.88 23.00 11.23
CA LEU A 206 -4.75 24.43 11.53
C LEU A 206 -6.10 25.09 11.30
N LEU A 207 -6.63 25.74 12.32
CA LEU A 207 -7.82 26.56 12.24
C LEU A 207 -7.40 28.01 12.01
N GLY A 208 -7.82 28.57 10.86
CA GLY A 208 -7.57 29.96 10.57
C GLY A 208 -8.52 30.91 11.31
N ASP A 209 -8.18 32.20 11.35
CA ASP A 209 -8.99 33.24 12.02
C ASP A 209 -10.43 33.30 11.48
N ASP A 210 -10.66 32.85 10.26
CA ASP A 210 -11.96 32.82 9.60
C ASP A 210 -12.90 31.72 10.14
N VAL A 211 -12.37 30.69 10.81
CA VAL A 211 -13.12 29.52 11.27
C VAL A 211 -12.93 29.18 12.75
N VAL A 212 -11.93 29.77 13.44
CA VAL A 212 -11.59 29.40 14.82
C VAL A 212 -12.75 29.61 15.78
N ASP A 213 -13.56 30.66 15.60
CA ASP A 213 -14.73 30.94 16.44
C ASP A 213 -15.93 30.01 16.16
N ARG A 214 -15.83 29.17 15.11
CA ARG A 214 -16.85 28.18 14.71
C ARG A 214 -16.24 26.79 14.61
N TRP A 215 -15.25 26.48 15.41
CA TRP A 215 -14.53 25.21 15.37
C TRP A 215 -15.45 23.99 15.54
N GLU A 216 -16.57 24.14 16.24
CA GLU A 216 -17.56 23.08 16.43
C GLU A 216 -18.16 22.59 15.10
N ASP A 217 -18.24 23.45 14.08
CA ASP A 217 -18.72 23.08 12.73
C ASP A 217 -17.79 22.03 12.08
N TYR A 218 -16.54 21.91 12.55
CA TYR A 218 -15.51 21.01 12.03
C TYR A 218 -15.17 19.86 12.99
N LEU A 219 -15.94 19.72 14.09
CA LEU A 219 -15.64 18.74 15.13
C LEU A 219 -15.57 17.31 14.60
N ASP A 220 -16.51 16.90 13.76
CA ASP A 220 -16.54 15.55 13.19
C ASP A 220 -15.30 15.28 12.34
N LEU A 221 -14.87 16.24 11.52
CA LEU A 221 -13.64 16.15 10.74
C LEU A 221 -12.40 16.02 11.64
N MET A 222 -12.33 16.81 12.71
CA MET A 222 -11.22 16.75 13.66
C MET A 222 -11.19 15.41 14.38
N VAL A 223 -12.34 14.92 14.85
CA VAL A 223 -12.47 13.62 15.51
C VAL A 223 -12.05 12.49 14.55
N GLU A 224 -12.56 12.48 13.33
CA GLU A 224 -12.17 11.48 12.33
C GLU A 224 -10.66 11.51 12.05
N SER A 225 -10.10 12.71 11.90
CA SER A 225 -8.66 12.87 11.62
C SER A 225 -7.76 12.35 12.75
N VAL A 226 -8.22 12.43 14.00
CA VAL A 226 -7.49 11.92 15.17
C VAL A 226 -7.72 10.42 15.36
N PHE A 227 -8.97 9.95 15.25
CA PHE A 227 -9.38 8.61 15.68
C PHE A 227 -9.41 7.55 14.57
N SER A 228 -9.28 7.92 13.30
CA SER A 228 -9.17 6.95 12.22
C SER A 228 -8.14 5.86 12.55
N ASN A 229 -8.47 4.58 12.26
CA ASN A 229 -7.63 3.43 12.63
C ASN A 229 -7.25 3.40 14.13
N SER A 230 -8.16 3.81 15.02
CA SER A 230 -7.93 3.90 16.46
C SER A 230 -6.72 4.78 16.84
N GLY A 231 -6.47 5.84 16.08
CA GLY A 231 -5.36 6.76 16.28
C GLY A 231 -3.96 6.20 15.96
N ARG A 232 -3.88 5.02 15.31
CA ARG A 232 -2.61 4.30 15.12
C ARG A 232 -1.92 4.56 13.78
N SER A 233 -2.55 5.27 12.85
CA SER A 233 -1.93 5.58 11.56
C SER A 233 -0.94 6.74 11.68
N CYS A 234 0.17 6.66 10.95
CA CYS A 234 1.13 7.76 10.88
C CYS A 234 0.56 9.06 10.30
N ILE A 235 -0.56 8.98 9.58
CA ILE A 235 -1.26 10.14 9.01
C ILE A 235 -2.30 10.75 9.96
N ASN A 236 -2.56 10.14 11.12
CA ASN A 236 -3.50 10.72 12.08
C ASN A 236 -3.06 12.10 12.54
N CYS A 237 -4.01 12.96 12.77
CA CYS A 237 -3.75 14.28 13.31
C CYS A 237 -3.12 14.17 14.71
N SER A 238 -1.97 14.78 14.89
CA SER A 238 -1.20 14.78 16.14
C SER A 238 -1.25 16.13 16.87
N GLY A 239 -2.07 17.04 16.43
CA GLY A 239 -2.34 18.33 17.09
C GLY A 239 -3.29 19.20 16.28
N ILE A 240 -4.10 19.96 16.99
CA ILE A 240 -5.05 20.93 16.44
C ILE A 240 -4.66 22.29 17.00
N TRP A 241 -4.52 23.28 16.17
CA TRP A 241 -4.07 24.62 16.53
C TRP A 241 -5.02 25.68 16.03
#